data_d731da042b7532393f68ad8678487df6
#
_entry.id   d731da042b7532393f68ad8678487df6
#
_cell.length_a   1.000
_cell.length_b   1.000
_cell.length_c   1.000
_cell.angle_alpha   90.00
_cell.angle_beta   90.00
_cell.angle_gamma   90.00
#
_symmetry.space_group_name_H-M   'P 1'
#
loop_
_entity.id
_entity.type
_entity.pdbx_description
1 polymer ?
#
loop_
_entity_poly.entity_id
_entity_poly.type
_entity_poly.pdbx_seq_one_letter_code
_entity_poly.pdbx_strand_id
1 'polypeptide(L)'
;IPDGADAIVIVENTSGFSDSGTVQIFQEAKIGEHIRRQGEEIQEGDVLISRGTCITAGEIGILATFGYEKVSVMKKPKVAIFVTGSELIEPGNKIKTGQIYNSNLYMFAELAEKSGVEVVMREVIKDDKDSLRRLLSEALQICDVIISSGGVSMGRFDYVREVYKKLGVQEHFWKVAQKPGKPLFFGTAESTLIFGLPGNPVSSFIC
;
A
#
# COMPACT_ATOMS: atom_id res chain seq x y z
N ILE A 1 -19.75 25.74 26.37
CA ILE A 1 -20.80 26.25 27.26
C ILE A 1 -20.55 27.73 27.54
N PRO A 2 -21.59 28.56 27.82
CA PRO A 2 -21.40 29.97 28.18
C PRO A 2 -20.58 30.12 29.45
N ASP A 3 -19.88 31.24 29.55
CA ASP A 3 -19.15 31.60 30.79
C ASP A 3 -20.12 31.72 31.97
N GLY A 4 -19.75 31.07 33.09
CA GLY A 4 -20.54 31.06 34.32
C GLY A 4 -21.56 29.88 34.40
N ALA A 5 -21.69 29.09 33.34
CA ALA A 5 -22.44 27.83 33.41
C ALA A 5 -21.59 26.72 34.01
N ASP A 6 -22.15 25.97 34.95
CA ASP A 6 -21.46 24.91 35.71
C ASP A 6 -22.09 23.51 35.52
N ALA A 7 -23.19 23.40 34.75
CA ALA A 7 -23.84 22.14 34.39
C ALA A 7 -24.64 22.28 33.07
N ILE A 8 -24.90 21.15 32.43
CA ILE A 8 -25.78 21.06 31.25
C ILE A 8 -26.90 20.04 31.55
N VAL A 9 -28.13 20.42 31.33
CA VAL A 9 -29.27 19.48 31.30
C VAL A 9 -29.48 19.09 29.83
N ILE A 10 -29.45 17.78 29.53
CA ILE A 10 -29.74 17.28 28.19
C ILE A 10 -31.21 17.53 27.83
N VAL A 11 -31.51 17.73 26.55
CA VAL A 11 -32.83 18.11 26.06
C VAL A 11 -33.92 17.07 26.44
N GLU A 12 -33.55 15.80 26.52
CA GLU A 12 -34.40 14.67 26.91
C GLU A 12 -34.94 14.80 28.35
N ASN A 13 -34.23 15.53 29.21
CA ASN A 13 -34.65 15.82 30.61
C ASN A 13 -35.32 17.18 30.73
N THR A 14 -35.82 17.74 29.65
CA THR A 14 -36.53 19.03 29.59
C THR A 14 -37.84 18.92 28.78
N SER A 15 -38.62 19.97 28.81
CA SER A 15 -39.81 20.11 27.93
C SER A 15 -39.47 20.32 26.46
N GLY A 16 -38.17 20.28 26.08
CA GLY A 16 -37.68 20.62 24.75
C GLY A 16 -37.70 22.11 24.48
N PHE A 17 -37.39 22.46 23.20
CA PHE A 17 -37.40 23.86 22.73
C PHE A 17 -38.85 24.34 22.58
N SER A 18 -39.16 25.49 23.15
CA SER A 18 -40.50 26.11 23.12
C SER A 18 -40.40 27.54 22.65
N ASP A 19 -41.33 27.96 21.77
CA ASP A 19 -41.46 29.35 21.34
C ASP A 19 -41.94 30.30 22.46
N SER A 20 -42.38 29.75 23.61
CA SER A 20 -42.82 30.53 24.79
C SER A 20 -41.68 31.15 25.60
N GLY A 21 -40.41 30.88 25.23
CA GLY A 21 -39.26 31.39 25.95
C GLY A 21 -39.02 30.75 27.34
N THR A 22 -39.78 29.71 27.69
CA THR A 22 -39.62 28.97 28.95
C THR A 22 -39.36 27.50 28.66
N VAL A 23 -38.44 26.87 29.43
CA VAL A 23 -38.14 25.45 29.38
C VAL A 23 -38.37 24.88 30.78
N GLN A 24 -39.13 23.81 30.88
CA GLN A 24 -39.27 23.05 32.12
C GLN A 24 -38.14 22.03 32.20
N ILE A 25 -37.47 21.96 33.36
CA ILE A 25 -36.39 21.01 33.64
C ILE A 25 -36.99 19.92 34.54
N PHE A 26 -36.88 18.66 34.12
CA PHE A 26 -37.48 17.52 34.83
C PHE A 26 -36.51 16.83 35.78
N GLN A 27 -35.24 17.15 35.72
CA GLN A 27 -34.20 16.57 36.55
C GLN A 27 -33.21 17.66 37.01
N GLU A 28 -32.89 17.67 38.29
CA GLU A 28 -31.86 18.56 38.85
C GLU A 28 -30.50 18.19 38.28
N ALA A 29 -29.74 19.19 37.78
CA ALA A 29 -28.40 19.05 37.31
C ALA A 29 -27.40 19.09 38.46
N LYS A 30 -26.40 18.24 38.42
CA LYS A 30 -25.25 18.29 39.33
C LYS A 30 -24.14 19.13 38.71
N ILE A 31 -23.37 19.84 39.55
CA ILE A 31 -22.21 20.63 39.13
C ILE A 31 -21.25 19.74 38.36
N GLY A 32 -20.86 20.16 37.14
CA GLY A 32 -20.01 19.43 36.23
C GLY A 32 -20.70 18.41 35.34
N GLU A 33 -22.02 18.20 35.50
CA GLU A 33 -22.77 17.22 34.71
C GLU A 33 -22.81 17.62 33.25
N HIS A 34 -22.45 16.67 32.36
CA HIS A 34 -22.36 16.84 30.90
C HIS A 34 -21.39 17.94 30.45
N ILE A 35 -20.42 18.33 31.28
CA ILE A 35 -19.36 19.27 30.95
C ILE A 35 -18.07 18.49 30.79
N ARG A 36 -17.55 18.48 29.56
CA ARG A 36 -16.20 17.97 29.27
C ARG A 36 -15.18 19.05 29.62
N ARG A 37 -14.26 18.73 30.51
CA ARG A 37 -13.19 19.66 30.94
C ARG A 37 -12.00 19.58 29.99
N GLN A 38 -11.25 20.67 29.89
CA GLN A 38 -9.99 20.67 29.13
C GLN A 38 -9.02 19.63 29.71
N GLY A 39 -8.45 18.79 28.83
CA GLY A 39 -7.53 17.73 29.21
C GLY A 39 -8.16 16.48 29.80
N GLU A 40 -9.51 16.37 29.82
CA GLU A 40 -10.22 15.19 30.33
C GLU A 40 -10.00 13.94 29.49
N GLU A 41 -9.97 14.08 28.16
CA GLU A 41 -9.74 12.96 27.25
C GLU A 41 -8.28 12.84 26.83
N ILE A 42 -7.65 13.96 26.50
CA ILE A 42 -6.27 14.03 26.00
C ILE A 42 -5.60 15.26 26.59
N GLN A 43 -4.39 15.10 27.13
CA GLN A 43 -3.61 16.17 27.70
C GLN A 43 -2.52 16.65 26.73
N GLU A 44 -2.03 17.86 26.94
CA GLU A 44 -0.89 18.37 26.17
C GLU A 44 0.34 17.50 26.41
N GLY A 45 0.96 17.04 25.29
CA GLY A 45 2.09 16.12 25.32
C GLY A 45 1.73 14.65 25.12
N ASP A 46 0.45 14.30 25.16
CA ASP A 46 0.01 12.95 24.85
C ASP A 46 0.25 12.59 23.37
N VAL A 47 0.64 11.35 23.12
CA VAL A 47 0.84 10.85 21.77
C VAL A 47 -0.50 10.44 21.17
N LEU A 48 -1.04 11.26 20.26
CA LEU A 48 -2.29 10.98 19.56
C LEU A 48 -2.20 9.78 18.60
N ILE A 49 -1.11 9.71 17.84
CA ILE A 49 -0.87 8.68 16.83
C ILE A 49 0.59 8.27 16.92
N SER A 50 0.84 6.99 17.15
CA SER A 50 2.20 6.47 17.26
C SER A 50 2.88 6.38 15.89
N ARG A 51 4.21 6.49 15.88
CA ARG A 51 5.01 6.25 14.67
C ARG A 51 4.77 4.83 14.13
N GLY A 52 4.53 4.72 12.82
CA GLY A 52 4.25 3.44 12.13
C GLY A 52 2.76 3.12 12.03
N THR A 53 1.88 3.93 12.63
CA THR A 53 0.44 3.78 12.45
C THR A 53 0.04 4.11 11.00
N CYS A 54 -0.77 3.24 10.41
CA CYS A 54 -1.38 3.52 9.11
C CYS A 54 -2.47 4.59 9.29
N ILE A 55 -2.37 5.69 8.54
CA ILE A 55 -3.36 6.77 8.59
C ILE A 55 -4.61 6.34 7.83
N THR A 56 -5.66 6.04 8.57
CA THR A 56 -7.01 5.71 8.06
C THR A 56 -7.98 6.88 8.32
N ALA A 57 -9.26 6.69 8.02
CA ALA A 57 -10.29 7.69 8.29
C ALA A 57 -10.37 8.05 9.79
N GLY A 58 -10.11 7.10 10.69
CA GLY A 58 -10.10 7.34 12.13
C GLY A 58 -8.98 8.30 12.55
N GLU A 59 -7.75 8.03 12.10
CA GLU A 59 -6.60 8.88 12.37
C GLU A 59 -6.76 10.28 11.77
N ILE A 60 -7.34 10.38 10.56
CA ILE A 60 -7.67 11.67 9.95
C ILE A 60 -8.65 12.45 10.82
N GLY A 61 -9.68 11.78 11.36
CA GLY A 61 -10.65 12.39 12.28
C GLY A 61 -9.97 12.92 13.54
N ILE A 62 -9.10 12.15 14.16
CA ILE A 62 -8.31 12.56 15.33
C ILE A 62 -7.45 13.78 15.00
N LEU A 63 -6.66 13.72 13.91
CA LEU A 63 -5.80 14.82 13.49
C LEU A 63 -6.59 16.11 13.26
N ALA A 64 -7.73 16.02 12.59
CA ALA A 64 -8.60 17.16 12.33
C ALA A 64 -9.19 17.73 13.64
N THR A 65 -9.59 16.87 14.57
CA THR A 65 -10.13 17.30 15.89
C THR A 65 -9.13 18.14 16.66
N PHE A 66 -7.83 17.83 16.55
CA PHE A 66 -6.75 18.56 17.21
C PHE A 66 -6.07 19.62 16.31
N GLY A 67 -6.64 19.92 15.15
CA GLY A 67 -6.19 21.03 14.29
C GLY A 67 -4.93 20.76 13.47
N TYR A 68 -4.53 19.49 13.31
CA TYR A 68 -3.38 19.14 12.46
C TYR A 68 -3.77 19.19 10.97
N GLU A 69 -3.28 20.18 10.25
CA GLU A 69 -3.43 20.28 8.78
C GLU A 69 -2.51 19.31 8.04
N LYS A 70 -1.31 19.12 8.55
CA LYS A 70 -0.25 18.32 7.91
C LYS A 70 0.50 17.49 8.94
N VAL A 71 0.85 16.26 8.55
CA VAL A 71 1.68 15.36 9.33
C VAL A 71 2.77 14.75 8.46
N SER A 72 3.91 14.43 9.07
CA SER A 72 4.99 13.72 8.38
C SER A 72 4.63 12.24 8.25
N VAL A 73 4.67 11.74 7.03
CA VAL A 73 4.42 10.32 6.72
C VAL A 73 5.59 9.72 5.94
N MET A 74 5.68 8.39 5.93
CA MET A 74 6.63 7.69 5.07
C MET A 74 6.26 7.90 3.59
N LYS A 75 7.27 8.02 2.73
CA LYS A 75 7.06 8.03 1.28
C LYS A 75 6.51 6.68 0.83
N LYS A 76 5.66 6.69 -0.19
CA LYS A 76 5.23 5.46 -0.85
C LYS A 76 6.42 4.80 -1.53
N PRO A 77 6.63 3.48 -1.37
CA PRO A 77 7.66 2.76 -2.10
C PRO A 77 7.41 2.85 -3.61
N LYS A 78 8.48 3.05 -4.38
CA LYS A 78 8.46 3.03 -5.84
C LYS A 78 8.69 1.63 -6.35
N VAL A 79 7.83 1.16 -7.24
CA VAL A 79 7.86 -0.21 -7.76
C VAL A 79 8.04 -0.22 -9.27
N ALA A 80 8.97 -1.06 -9.75
CA ALA A 80 9.05 -1.44 -11.15
C ALA A 80 8.46 -2.85 -11.35
N ILE A 81 7.70 -3.02 -12.42
CA ILE A 81 7.10 -4.31 -12.80
C ILE A 81 7.55 -4.67 -14.21
N PHE A 82 8.21 -5.81 -14.34
CA PHE A 82 8.69 -6.35 -15.59
C PHE A 82 8.08 -7.72 -15.87
N VAL A 83 7.58 -7.93 -17.07
CA VAL A 83 7.09 -9.24 -17.51
C VAL A 83 7.91 -9.66 -18.73
N THR A 84 8.50 -10.87 -18.68
CA THR A 84 9.33 -11.37 -19.77
C THR A 84 8.64 -12.51 -20.51
N GLY A 85 8.74 -12.48 -21.84
CA GLY A 85 8.23 -13.54 -22.71
C GLY A 85 8.01 -13.03 -24.12
N SER A 86 8.65 -13.67 -25.11
CA SER A 86 8.45 -13.34 -26.52
C SER A 86 7.09 -13.78 -27.06
N GLU A 87 6.41 -14.69 -26.34
CA GLU A 87 5.05 -15.15 -26.63
C GLU A 87 3.97 -14.16 -26.18
N LEU A 88 4.32 -13.15 -25.36
CA LEU A 88 3.36 -12.24 -24.77
C LEU A 88 2.86 -11.21 -25.79
N ILE A 89 1.56 -11.02 -25.81
CA ILE A 89 0.87 -10.02 -26.63
C ILE A 89 -0.06 -9.19 -25.73
N GLU A 90 -0.15 -7.91 -26.05
CA GLU A 90 -1.05 -7.00 -25.33
C GLU A 90 -2.53 -7.33 -25.61
N PRO A 91 -3.39 -7.25 -24.57
CA PRO A 91 -4.84 -7.39 -24.72
C PRO A 91 -5.40 -6.46 -25.81
N GLY A 92 -6.40 -6.95 -26.57
CA GLY A 92 -6.99 -6.23 -27.70
C GLY A 92 -6.33 -6.52 -29.05
N ASN A 93 -5.13 -7.07 -29.10
CA ASN A 93 -4.49 -7.50 -30.35
C ASN A 93 -4.93 -8.91 -30.74
N LYS A 94 -4.88 -9.22 -32.05
CA LYS A 94 -5.19 -10.57 -32.54
C LYS A 94 -4.08 -11.54 -32.13
N ILE A 95 -4.45 -12.59 -31.41
CA ILE A 95 -3.55 -13.66 -30.98
C ILE A 95 -3.20 -14.57 -32.17
N LYS A 96 -1.95 -14.99 -32.25
CA LYS A 96 -1.44 -15.98 -33.20
C LYS A 96 -1.08 -17.27 -32.48
N THR A 97 -0.92 -18.36 -33.23
CA THR A 97 -0.47 -19.64 -32.68
C THR A 97 0.87 -19.44 -31.92
N GLY A 98 0.95 -19.95 -30.70
CA GLY A 98 2.11 -19.82 -29.82
C GLY A 98 2.18 -18.53 -29.00
N GLN A 99 1.21 -17.64 -29.12
CA GLN A 99 1.10 -16.43 -28.32
C GLN A 99 0.06 -16.57 -27.21
N ILE A 100 0.28 -15.83 -26.13
CA ILE A 100 -0.66 -15.68 -25.00
C ILE A 100 -0.81 -14.21 -24.63
N TYR A 101 -1.93 -13.82 -24.03
CA TYR A 101 -2.11 -12.46 -23.55
C TYR A 101 -1.31 -12.20 -22.27
N ASN A 102 -0.70 -11.01 -22.22
CA ASN A 102 -0.04 -10.50 -21.03
C ASN A 102 -1.08 -10.16 -19.97
N SER A 103 -1.27 -11.04 -19.00
CA SER A 103 -2.14 -10.80 -17.84
C SER A 103 -1.38 -10.38 -16.60
N ASN A 104 -0.14 -10.86 -16.44
CA ASN A 104 0.64 -10.65 -15.23
C ASN A 104 0.96 -9.18 -14.97
N LEU A 105 1.32 -8.41 -16.01
CA LEU A 105 1.64 -6.99 -15.87
C LEU A 105 0.49 -6.20 -15.26
N TYR A 106 -0.71 -6.43 -15.75
CA TYR A 106 -1.93 -5.76 -15.28
C TYR A 106 -2.30 -6.20 -13.86
N MET A 107 -2.23 -7.51 -13.60
CA MET A 107 -2.53 -8.08 -12.29
C MET A 107 -1.57 -7.54 -11.21
N PHE A 108 -0.26 -7.51 -11.49
CA PHE A 108 0.72 -7.00 -10.53
C PHE A 108 0.61 -5.49 -10.31
N ALA A 109 0.35 -4.72 -11.38
CA ALA A 109 0.13 -3.29 -11.26
C ALA A 109 -1.04 -2.99 -10.33
N GLU A 110 -2.18 -3.65 -10.53
CA GLU A 110 -3.37 -3.49 -9.70
C GLU A 110 -3.14 -3.92 -8.25
N LEU A 111 -2.47 -5.05 -8.01
CA LEU A 111 -2.14 -5.52 -6.66
C LEU A 111 -1.17 -4.56 -5.95
N ALA A 112 -0.17 -4.07 -6.66
CA ALA A 112 0.79 -3.11 -6.11
C ALA A 112 0.10 -1.78 -5.76
N GLU A 113 -0.68 -1.21 -6.66
CA GLU A 113 -1.41 0.05 -6.44
C GLU A 113 -2.39 -0.06 -5.26
N LYS A 114 -3.13 -1.18 -5.14
CA LYS A 114 -3.99 -1.48 -3.99
C LYS A 114 -3.23 -1.61 -2.66
N SER A 115 -1.97 -2.00 -2.72
CA SER A 115 -1.09 -2.06 -1.55
C SER A 115 -0.55 -0.68 -1.13
N GLY A 116 -0.94 0.38 -1.84
CA GLY A 116 -0.57 1.76 -1.50
C GLY A 116 0.82 2.18 -1.97
N VAL A 117 1.49 1.42 -2.85
CA VAL A 117 2.78 1.76 -3.45
C VAL A 117 2.61 2.57 -4.75
N GLU A 118 3.69 3.16 -5.25
CA GLU A 118 3.74 3.91 -6.50
C GLU A 118 4.39 3.05 -7.59
N VAL A 119 3.62 2.62 -8.60
CA VAL A 119 4.17 1.90 -9.75
C VAL A 119 4.72 2.89 -10.76
N VAL A 120 6.05 3.01 -10.83
CA VAL A 120 6.75 4.01 -11.67
C VAL A 120 7.26 3.45 -12.99
N MET A 121 7.40 2.12 -13.11
CA MET A 121 7.81 1.45 -14.34
C MET A 121 6.96 0.21 -14.59
N ARG A 122 6.48 0.04 -15.83
CA ARG A 122 5.71 -1.14 -16.28
C ARG A 122 6.13 -1.52 -17.69
N GLU A 123 6.83 -2.64 -17.86
CA GLU A 123 7.37 -3.02 -19.16
C GLU A 123 7.23 -4.51 -19.46
N VAL A 124 6.91 -4.80 -20.71
CA VAL A 124 7.01 -6.14 -21.30
C VAL A 124 8.35 -6.26 -21.99
N ILE A 125 9.18 -7.14 -21.51
CA ILE A 125 10.52 -7.35 -22.05
C ILE A 125 10.50 -8.60 -22.91
N LYS A 126 10.80 -8.47 -24.17
CA LYS A 126 11.08 -9.63 -25.04
C LYS A 126 12.31 -10.36 -24.50
N ASP A 127 12.49 -11.62 -24.88
CA ASP A 127 13.62 -12.47 -24.46
C ASP A 127 14.96 -11.94 -25.00
N ASP A 128 15.32 -10.72 -24.55
CA ASP A 128 16.53 -9.99 -24.90
C ASP A 128 17.27 -9.56 -23.63
N LYS A 129 18.49 -10.10 -23.44
CA LYS A 129 19.31 -9.84 -22.26
C LYS A 129 19.73 -8.38 -22.12
N ASP A 130 19.99 -7.69 -23.21
CA ASP A 130 20.50 -6.32 -23.18
C ASP A 130 19.37 -5.34 -22.77
N SER A 131 18.18 -5.52 -23.32
CA SER A 131 16.99 -4.77 -22.92
C SER A 131 16.65 -5.00 -21.45
N LEU A 132 16.66 -6.26 -21.00
CA LEU A 132 16.42 -6.59 -19.59
C LEU A 132 17.48 -5.94 -18.68
N ARG A 133 18.76 -6.05 -19.02
CA ARG A 133 19.85 -5.43 -18.26
C ARG A 133 19.69 -3.92 -18.15
N ARG A 134 19.38 -3.25 -19.26
CA ARG A 134 19.17 -1.80 -19.28
C ARG A 134 18.03 -1.37 -18.37
N LEU A 135 16.85 -2.00 -18.50
CA LEU A 135 15.68 -1.66 -17.72
C LEU A 135 15.86 -1.97 -16.23
N LEU A 136 16.49 -3.10 -15.89
CA LEU A 136 16.82 -3.42 -14.50
C LEU A 136 17.85 -2.44 -13.91
N SER A 137 18.86 -2.05 -14.67
CA SER A 137 19.82 -1.02 -14.23
C SER A 137 19.15 0.32 -13.94
N GLU A 138 18.20 0.73 -14.77
CA GLU A 138 17.43 1.95 -14.57
C GLU A 138 16.51 1.83 -13.33
N ALA A 139 15.80 0.71 -13.20
CA ALA A 139 14.92 0.48 -12.05
C ALA A 139 15.68 0.46 -10.71
N LEU A 140 16.90 -0.11 -10.67
CA LEU A 140 17.73 -0.11 -9.47
C LEU A 140 18.15 1.28 -9.00
N GLN A 141 18.11 2.30 -9.87
CA GLN A 141 18.44 3.68 -9.50
C GLN A 141 17.27 4.45 -8.90
N ILE A 142 16.01 4.04 -9.18
CA ILE A 142 14.85 4.85 -8.88
C ILE A 142 13.76 4.12 -8.08
N CYS A 143 13.83 2.78 -7.99
CA CYS A 143 12.79 1.97 -7.36
C CYS A 143 13.27 1.33 -6.05
N ASP A 144 12.35 1.24 -5.09
CA ASP A 144 12.57 0.53 -3.83
C ASP A 144 12.28 -0.98 -3.99
N VAL A 145 11.43 -1.35 -4.96
CA VAL A 145 11.03 -2.73 -5.22
C VAL A 145 11.01 -2.99 -6.72
N ILE A 146 11.54 -4.13 -7.14
CA ILE A 146 11.44 -4.65 -8.52
C ILE A 146 10.70 -5.98 -8.47
N ILE A 147 9.62 -6.09 -9.24
CA ILE A 147 8.87 -7.33 -9.46
C ILE A 147 9.08 -7.76 -10.91
N SER A 148 9.60 -8.96 -11.12
CA SER A 148 9.69 -9.55 -12.45
C SER A 148 8.88 -10.83 -12.53
N SER A 149 8.30 -11.11 -13.69
CA SER A 149 7.58 -12.37 -13.97
C SER A 149 8.06 -12.98 -15.27
N GLY A 150 8.24 -14.29 -15.26
CA GLY A 150 8.86 -15.04 -16.35
C GLY A 150 10.40 -15.11 -16.23
N GLY A 151 11.04 -16.00 -16.96
CA GLY A 151 12.49 -16.16 -16.98
C GLY A 151 13.15 -16.64 -15.69
N VAL A 152 12.38 -17.02 -14.66
CA VAL A 152 12.88 -17.55 -13.38
C VAL A 152 12.62 -19.05 -13.20
N SER A 153 12.09 -19.71 -14.21
CA SER A 153 11.81 -21.16 -14.23
C SER A 153 12.99 -21.96 -14.80
N MET A 154 13.01 -23.29 -14.60
CA MET A 154 14.09 -24.22 -15.02
C MET A 154 14.22 -24.41 -16.54
N GLY A 155 13.92 -23.41 -17.38
CA GLY A 155 13.99 -23.49 -18.83
C GLY A 155 15.28 -22.88 -19.44
N ARG A 156 15.40 -22.99 -20.77
CA ARG A 156 16.47 -22.41 -21.60
C ARG A 156 16.65 -20.89 -21.45
N PHE A 157 15.76 -20.21 -20.71
CA PHE A 157 15.69 -18.74 -20.57
C PHE A 157 15.91 -18.28 -19.14
N ASP A 158 16.77 -18.95 -18.38
CA ASP A 158 17.13 -18.56 -17.00
C ASP A 158 18.10 -17.35 -16.97
N TYR A 159 18.04 -16.51 -18.03
CA TYR A 159 18.92 -15.36 -18.17
C TYR A 159 18.60 -14.22 -17.20
N VAL A 160 17.40 -14.20 -16.62
CA VAL A 160 16.99 -13.18 -15.63
C VAL A 160 17.90 -13.23 -14.40
N ARG A 161 18.14 -14.44 -13.86
CA ARG A 161 19.08 -14.62 -12.72
C ARG A 161 20.53 -14.26 -13.09
N GLU A 162 20.96 -14.61 -14.31
CA GLU A 162 22.29 -14.23 -14.80
C GLU A 162 22.45 -12.71 -14.85
N VAL A 163 21.42 -12.01 -15.32
CA VAL A 163 21.41 -10.53 -15.37
C VAL A 163 21.40 -9.94 -13.97
N TYR A 164 20.60 -10.47 -13.05
CA TYR A 164 20.61 -10.05 -11.65
C TYR A 164 22.01 -10.18 -11.04
N LYS A 165 22.65 -11.32 -11.21
CA LYS A 165 24.02 -11.53 -10.71
C LYS A 165 25.03 -10.54 -11.30
N LYS A 166 24.93 -10.25 -12.60
CA LYS A 166 25.80 -9.25 -13.27
C LYS A 166 25.56 -7.82 -12.76
N LEU A 167 24.37 -7.50 -12.29
CA LEU A 167 24.00 -6.22 -11.71
C LEU A 167 24.30 -6.13 -10.20
N GLY A 168 24.96 -7.15 -9.63
CA GLY A 168 25.34 -7.15 -8.22
C GLY A 168 24.20 -7.50 -7.25
N VAL A 169 23.10 -8.06 -7.76
CA VAL A 169 22.00 -8.52 -6.89
C VAL A 169 22.47 -9.68 -6.03
N GLN A 170 22.36 -9.53 -4.73
CA GLN A 170 22.56 -10.60 -3.77
C GLN A 170 21.32 -11.49 -3.73
N GLU A 171 21.43 -12.73 -4.20
CA GLU A 171 20.39 -13.74 -4.10
C GLU A 171 20.27 -14.23 -2.66
N HIS A 172 19.08 -14.17 -2.07
CA HIS A 172 18.80 -14.74 -0.76
C HIS A 172 18.20 -16.13 -0.87
N PHE A 173 17.25 -16.31 -1.80
CA PHE A 173 16.76 -17.64 -2.16
C PHE A 173 16.20 -17.68 -3.58
N TRP A 174 16.24 -18.88 -4.14
CA TRP A 174 15.56 -19.26 -5.37
C TRP A 174 14.89 -20.62 -5.17
N LYS A 175 13.57 -20.66 -5.38
CA LYS A 175 12.63 -21.72 -5.11
C LYS A 175 12.24 -21.85 -3.63
N VAL A 176 10.95 -22.08 -3.46
CA VAL A 176 10.30 -22.31 -2.17
C VAL A 176 9.55 -23.64 -2.22
N ALA A 177 9.31 -24.27 -1.07
CA ALA A 177 8.54 -25.51 -0.94
C ALA A 177 7.03 -25.23 -1.01
N GLN A 178 6.58 -24.66 -2.13
CA GLN A 178 5.20 -24.25 -2.36
C GLN A 178 4.69 -24.78 -3.71
N LYS A 179 3.39 -25.12 -3.77
CA LYS A 179 2.69 -25.52 -5.00
C LYS A 179 1.27 -24.97 -4.96
N PRO A 180 0.87 -24.10 -5.94
CA PRO A 180 1.71 -23.53 -7.00
C PRO A 180 2.68 -22.46 -6.47
N GLY A 181 3.68 -22.07 -7.30
CA GLY A 181 4.58 -20.96 -6.97
C GLY A 181 6.02 -21.35 -6.58
N LYS A 182 6.43 -22.63 -6.80
CA LYS A 182 7.78 -23.11 -6.46
C LYS A 182 8.95 -22.22 -6.98
N PRO A 183 8.96 -21.71 -8.23
CA PRO A 183 10.07 -20.88 -8.74
C PRO A 183 9.92 -19.41 -8.32
N LEU A 184 10.04 -19.14 -7.04
CA LEU A 184 10.09 -17.79 -6.48
C LEU A 184 11.55 -17.41 -6.21
N PHE A 185 11.97 -16.27 -6.73
CA PHE A 185 13.27 -15.66 -6.47
C PHE A 185 13.10 -14.46 -5.53
N PHE A 186 14.03 -14.33 -4.59
CA PHE A 186 14.19 -13.12 -3.79
C PHE A 186 15.67 -12.74 -3.70
N GLY A 187 15.94 -11.47 -3.93
CA GLY A 187 17.26 -10.88 -3.80
C GLY A 187 17.20 -9.41 -3.43
N THR A 188 18.36 -8.85 -3.14
CA THR A 188 18.52 -7.42 -2.83
C THR A 188 19.70 -6.83 -3.59
N ALA A 189 19.60 -5.56 -3.97
CA ALA A 189 20.71 -4.77 -4.46
C ALA A 189 20.67 -3.44 -3.71
N GLU A 190 21.71 -3.17 -2.90
CA GLU A 190 21.71 -2.05 -1.95
C GLU A 190 20.43 -2.04 -1.10
N SER A 191 19.56 -1.04 -1.29
CA SER A 191 18.27 -0.92 -0.58
C SER A 191 17.07 -1.45 -1.38
N THR A 192 17.26 -1.87 -2.64
CA THR A 192 16.18 -2.33 -3.51
C THR A 192 15.89 -3.81 -3.28
N LEU A 193 14.60 -4.13 -3.07
CA LEU A 193 14.09 -5.50 -2.97
C LEU A 193 13.71 -6.02 -4.35
N ILE A 194 14.08 -7.25 -4.68
CA ILE A 194 13.88 -7.84 -6.00
C ILE A 194 13.17 -9.17 -5.87
N PHE A 195 12.00 -9.26 -6.51
CA PHE A 195 11.19 -10.46 -6.56
C PHE A 195 11.07 -10.97 -7.99
N GLY A 196 11.42 -12.24 -8.19
CA GLY A 196 11.22 -12.94 -9.46
C GLY A 196 10.12 -13.98 -9.31
N LEU A 197 9.00 -13.76 -9.98
CA LEU A 197 7.79 -14.55 -9.88
C LEU A 197 7.66 -15.54 -11.06
N PRO A 198 6.93 -16.66 -10.90
CA PRO A 198 6.62 -17.56 -11.99
C PRO A 198 5.93 -16.85 -13.17
N GLY A 199 6.03 -17.38 -14.39
CA GLY A 199 5.27 -16.88 -15.53
C GLY A 199 3.78 -17.23 -15.51
N ASN A 200 3.42 -18.35 -14.85
CA ASN A 200 2.01 -18.75 -14.73
C ASN A 200 1.23 -17.79 -13.81
N PRO A 201 0.13 -17.17 -14.27
CA PRO A 201 -0.60 -16.15 -13.53
C PRO A 201 -1.08 -16.60 -12.14
N VAL A 202 -1.62 -17.82 -12.03
CA VAL A 202 -2.09 -18.36 -10.75
C VAL A 202 -0.93 -18.55 -9.78
N SER A 203 0.21 -19.05 -10.26
CA SER A 203 1.40 -19.23 -9.44
C SER A 203 1.95 -17.90 -8.95
N SER A 204 1.96 -16.89 -9.82
CA SER A 204 2.45 -15.55 -9.50
C SER A 204 1.54 -14.82 -8.52
N PHE A 205 0.22 -15.01 -8.65
CA PHE A 205 -0.77 -14.41 -7.75
C PHE A 205 -0.64 -14.93 -6.31
N ILE A 206 -0.26 -16.20 -6.16
CA ILE A 206 -0.10 -16.85 -4.85
C ILE A 206 1.26 -16.50 -4.19
N CYS A 207 2.30 -16.16 -4.99
CA CYS A 207 3.60 -15.76 -4.48
C CYS A 207 3.63 -14.32 -3.99
#